data_f9b4664be37300fe469a14ba3a7a07f7
#
_entry.id   f9b4664be37300fe469a14ba3a7a07f7
#
_cell.length_a   1.000
_cell.length_b   1.000
_cell.length_c   1.000
_cell.angle_alpha   90.00
_cell.angle_beta   90.00
_cell.angle_gamma   90.00
#
_symmetry.space_group_name_H-M   'P 1'
#
loop_
_entity.id
_entity.type
_entity.pdbx_description
1 polymer ?
#
loop_
_entity_poly.entity_id
_entity_poly.type
_entity_poly.pdbx_seq_one_letter_code
_entity_poly.pdbx_strand_id
1 'polypeptide(L)'
;MKLLFDNLPASLAPQRETLARCFEAMNRMMPLRAVYLFGSHARGDARPDSDVDLCIVADGAARQLEAAQSFRRGMRPIPAKPAFTLVPITPDRLGEKRTAGDHFFRTVLKEGVLLVTQD
;
A
#
# COMPACT_ATOMS: atom_id res chain seq x y z
N MET A 1 2.01 -14.23 1.04
CA MET A 1 1.44 -13.00 0.45
C MET A 1 0.56 -13.37 -0.73
N LYS A 2 -0.61 -12.79 -0.78
CA LYS A 2 -1.55 -13.03 -1.88
C LYS A 2 -1.89 -11.68 -2.55
N LEU A 3 -1.70 -11.59 -3.86
CA LEU A 3 -2.05 -10.39 -4.63
C LEU A 3 -3.52 -10.48 -5.06
N LEU A 4 -4.28 -9.44 -4.76
CA LEU A 4 -5.70 -9.33 -5.09
C LEU A 4 -5.87 -8.38 -6.27
N PHE A 5 -5.19 -8.66 -7.37
CA PHE A 5 -5.11 -7.73 -8.52
C PHE A 5 -6.37 -7.72 -9.39
N ASP A 6 -7.34 -8.59 -9.10
CA ASP A 6 -8.68 -8.42 -9.68
C ASP A 6 -9.33 -7.12 -9.17
N ASN A 7 -8.88 -6.63 -8.00
CA ASN A 7 -9.35 -5.36 -7.45
C ASN A 7 -8.63 -4.15 -8.01
N LEU A 8 -7.59 -4.34 -8.83
CA LEU A 8 -6.75 -3.25 -9.31
C LEU A 8 -7.56 -2.31 -10.19
N PRO A 9 -7.58 -0.99 -9.91
CA PRO A 9 -8.28 -0.04 -10.76
C PRO A 9 -7.73 -0.01 -12.18
N ALA A 10 -8.59 0.32 -13.14
CA ALA A 10 -8.20 0.41 -14.55
C ALA A 10 -7.02 1.37 -14.77
N SER A 11 -6.96 2.45 -13.99
CA SER A 11 -5.86 3.43 -14.09
C SER A 11 -4.49 2.83 -13.78
N LEU A 12 -4.44 1.71 -13.06
CA LEU A 12 -3.18 1.03 -12.71
C LEU A 12 -2.96 -0.27 -13.49
N ALA A 13 -3.90 -0.64 -14.36
CA ALA A 13 -3.76 -1.86 -15.15
C ALA A 13 -2.45 -1.93 -15.96
N PRO A 14 -1.98 -0.83 -16.58
CA PRO A 14 -0.70 -0.87 -17.29
C PRO A 14 0.52 -1.13 -16.41
N GLN A 15 0.38 -0.94 -15.10
CA GLN A 15 1.49 -1.12 -14.16
C GLN A 15 1.37 -2.38 -13.33
N ARG A 16 0.49 -3.29 -13.70
CA ARG A 16 0.21 -4.52 -12.94
C ARG A 16 1.47 -5.31 -12.61
N GLU A 17 2.31 -5.59 -13.59
CA GLU A 17 3.55 -6.34 -13.37
C GLU A 17 4.53 -5.59 -12.47
N THR A 18 4.71 -4.31 -12.71
CA THR A 18 5.61 -3.48 -11.91
C THR A 18 5.14 -3.44 -10.45
N LEU A 19 3.84 -3.28 -10.22
CA LEU A 19 3.28 -3.27 -8.87
C LEU A 19 3.46 -4.63 -8.19
N ALA A 20 3.28 -5.74 -8.92
CA ALA A 20 3.52 -7.07 -8.35
C ALA A 20 4.96 -7.20 -7.86
N ARG A 21 5.93 -6.76 -8.66
CA ARG A 21 7.35 -6.78 -8.29
C ARG A 21 7.62 -5.89 -7.08
N CYS A 22 6.97 -4.74 -7.02
CA CYS A 22 7.10 -3.81 -5.88
C CYS A 22 6.58 -4.46 -4.60
N PHE A 23 5.40 -5.08 -4.63
CA PHE A 23 4.86 -5.73 -3.44
C PHE A 23 5.70 -6.93 -3.00
N GLU A 24 6.22 -7.71 -3.94
CA GLU A 24 7.14 -8.81 -3.61
C GLU A 24 8.41 -8.28 -2.94
N ALA A 25 8.96 -7.19 -3.46
CA ALA A 25 10.15 -6.56 -2.88
C ALA A 25 9.87 -6.05 -1.47
N MET A 26 8.72 -5.38 -1.27
CA MET A 26 8.31 -4.92 0.06
C MET A 26 8.14 -6.08 1.03
N ASN A 27 7.52 -7.18 0.58
CA ASN A 27 7.30 -8.36 1.42
C ASN A 27 8.61 -9.01 1.86
N ARG A 28 9.66 -8.93 1.03
CA ARG A 28 10.99 -9.43 1.40
C ARG A 28 11.64 -8.57 2.49
N MET A 29 11.36 -7.27 2.51
CA MET A 29 11.91 -6.38 3.53
C MET A 29 11.22 -6.60 4.88
N MET A 30 9.89 -6.76 4.87
CA MET A 30 9.12 -7.10 6.06
C MET A 30 7.79 -7.70 5.60
N PRO A 31 7.37 -8.84 6.19
CA PRO A 31 6.14 -9.52 5.74
C PRO A 31 4.92 -8.60 5.79
N LEU A 32 4.17 -8.58 4.70
CA LEU A 32 2.99 -7.74 4.57
C LEU A 32 1.75 -8.48 5.08
N ARG A 33 0.96 -7.82 5.92
CA ARG A 33 -0.36 -8.30 6.33
C ARG A 33 -1.43 -7.90 5.36
N ALA A 34 -1.38 -6.65 4.90
CA ALA A 34 -2.34 -6.11 3.95
C ALA A 34 -1.76 -4.87 3.30
N VAL A 35 -2.20 -4.56 2.08
CA VAL A 35 -1.91 -3.27 1.45
C VAL A 35 -3.22 -2.74 0.90
N TYR A 36 -3.59 -1.55 1.34
CA TYR A 36 -4.75 -0.82 0.85
C TYR A 36 -4.30 0.31 -0.05
N LEU A 37 -4.84 0.35 -1.26
CA LEU A 37 -4.69 1.50 -2.14
C LEU A 37 -5.73 2.53 -1.72
N PHE A 38 -5.30 3.77 -1.50
CA PHE A 38 -6.22 4.87 -1.21
C PHE A 38 -5.94 6.05 -2.14
N GLY A 39 -6.60 7.17 -1.92
CA GLY A 39 -6.37 8.37 -2.72
C GLY A 39 -7.01 8.31 -4.10
N SER A 40 -6.44 9.05 -5.04
CA SER A 40 -7.09 9.31 -6.34
C SER A 40 -7.30 8.06 -7.18
N HIS A 41 -6.34 7.11 -7.18
CA HIS A 41 -6.51 5.86 -7.93
C HIS A 41 -7.66 5.02 -7.35
N ALA A 42 -7.81 5.01 -6.03
CA ALA A 42 -8.90 4.27 -5.39
C ALA A 42 -10.26 4.91 -5.67
N ARG A 43 -10.31 6.24 -5.73
CA ARG A 43 -11.57 6.97 -6.02
C ARG A 43 -11.94 6.99 -7.50
N GLY A 44 -11.00 6.64 -8.39
CA GLY A 44 -11.26 6.66 -9.82
C GLY A 44 -11.07 8.01 -10.48
N ASP A 45 -10.42 8.97 -9.79
CA ASP A 45 -10.17 10.31 -10.34
C ASP A 45 -8.68 10.60 -10.54
N ALA A 46 -7.85 9.56 -10.65
CA ALA A 46 -6.43 9.71 -10.82
C ALA A 46 -6.08 10.31 -12.19
N ARG A 47 -5.03 11.14 -12.20
CA ARG A 47 -4.41 11.65 -13.41
C ARG A 47 -3.19 10.77 -13.74
N PRO A 48 -2.64 10.86 -14.97
CA PRO A 48 -1.48 10.03 -15.33
C PRO A 48 -0.27 10.21 -14.42
N ASP A 49 -0.12 11.38 -13.80
CA ASP A 49 1.00 11.69 -12.91
C ASP A 49 0.64 11.55 -11.42
N SER A 50 -0.54 11.03 -11.11
CA SER A 50 -0.95 10.85 -9.71
C SER A 50 -0.09 9.82 -9.02
N ASP A 51 0.26 10.09 -7.74
CA ASP A 51 0.95 9.12 -6.90
C ASP A 51 0.07 7.91 -6.64
N VAL A 52 0.73 6.78 -6.41
CA VAL A 52 0.06 5.57 -5.92
C VAL A 52 0.15 5.60 -4.39
N ASP A 53 -0.98 5.79 -3.74
CA ASP A 53 -1.05 5.97 -2.28
C ASP A 53 -1.37 4.64 -1.61
N LEU A 54 -0.44 4.15 -0.79
CA LEU A 54 -0.53 2.83 -0.17
C LEU A 54 -0.48 2.92 1.35
N CYS A 55 -1.47 2.31 1.99
CA CYS A 55 -1.44 2.02 3.42
C CYS A 55 -0.95 0.57 3.58
N ILE A 56 0.21 0.41 4.20
CA ILE A 56 0.90 -0.89 4.25
C ILE A 56 0.85 -1.40 5.68
N VAL A 57 0.09 -2.47 5.90
CA VAL A 57 -0.05 -3.08 7.21
C VAL A 57 0.98 -4.20 7.35
N ALA A 58 1.89 -4.05 8.31
CA ALA A 58 2.95 -5.01 8.55
C ALA A 58 3.33 -5.00 10.02
N ASP A 59 3.64 -6.18 10.59
CA ASP A 59 4.02 -6.29 12.01
C ASP A 59 5.29 -5.48 12.31
N GLY A 60 6.21 -5.40 11.37
CA GLY A 60 7.47 -4.65 11.54
C GLY A 60 7.37 -3.14 11.38
N ALA A 61 6.17 -2.58 11.17
CA ALA A 61 5.98 -1.17 10.84
C ALA A 61 5.74 -0.28 12.06
N ALA A 62 6.25 -0.65 13.25
CA ALA A 62 6.06 0.14 14.46
C ALA A 62 6.64 1.55 14.33
N ARG A 63 7.76 1.68 13.63
CA ARG A 63 8.39 2.96 13.30
C ARG A 63 8.11 3.28 11.85
N GLN A 64 7.11 4.14 11.62
CA GLN A 64 6.57 4.38 10.28
C GLN A 64 7.62 4.91 9.30
N LEU A 65 8.43 5.88 9.71
CA LEU A 65 9.43 6.46 8.83
C LEU A 65 10.48 5.43 8.42
N GLU A 66 10.99 4.68 9.38
CA GLU A 66 11.98 3.62 9.12
C GLU A 66 11.41 2.53 8.24
N ALA A 67 10.16 2.14 8.47
CA ALA A 67 9.48 1.14 7.65
C ALA A 67 9.34 1.61 6.20
N ALA A 68 8.91 2.87 6.01
CA ALA A 68 8.80 3.45 4.67
C ALA A 68 10.15 3.46 3.96
N GLN A 69 11.21 3.84 4.66
CA GLN A 69 12.57 3.84 4.10
C GLN A 69 13.03 2.44 3.71
N SER A 70 12.71 1.43 4.53
CA SER A 70 13.02 0.03 4.22
C SER A 70 12.30 -0.44 2.96
N PHE A 71 11.02 -0.14 2.84
CA PHE A 71 10.24 -0.51 1.65
C PHE A 71 10.81 0.16 0.41
N ARG A 72 11.13 1.47 0.48
CA ARG A 72 11.73 2.20 -0.65
C ARG A 72 13.07 1.59 -1.04
N ARG A 73 13.89 1.21 -0.07
CA ARG A 73 15.18 0.57 -0.33
C ARG A 73 15.00 -0.75 -1.06
N GLY A 74 14.04 -1.56 -0.62
CA GLY A 74 13.75 -2.84 -1.27
C GLY A 74 13.28 -2.71 -2.70
N MET A 75 12.54 -1.64 -3.00
CA MET A 75 12.02 -1.39 -4.35
C MET A 75 13.02 -0.70 -5.28
N ARG A 76 14.12 -0.18 -4.74
CA ARG A 76 15.05 0.67 -5.50
C ARG A 76 15.50 0.06 -6.83
N PRO A 77 15.83 -1.25 -6.93
CA PRO A 77 16.25 -1.83 -8.21
C PRO A 77 15.17 -1.94 -9.27
N ILE A 78 13.90 -1.77 -8.92
CA ILE A 78 12.79 -1.97 -9.86
C ILE A 78 12.65 -0.73 -10.74
N PRO A 79 12.80 -0.85 -12.09
CA PRO A 79 12.70 0.29 -12.97
C PRO A 79 11.25 0.68 -13.27
N ALA A 80 11.08 1.92 -13.71
CA ALA A 80 9.80 2.44 -14.22
C ALA A 80 8.66 2.37 -13.19
N LYS A 81 9.00 2.51 -11.90
CA LYS A 81 7.99 2.55 -10.83
C LYS A 81 7.19 3.85 -10.87
N PRO A 82 5.91 3.80 -10.50
CA PRO A 82 5.18 5.03 -10.22
C PRO A 82 5.74 5.69 -8.96
N ALA A 83 5.43 6.96 -8.75
CA ALA A 83 5.71 7.61 -7.49
C ALA A 83 4.75 7.07 -6.44
N PHE A 84 5.25 6.76 -5.25
CA PHE A 84 4.45 6.22 -4.15
C PHE A 84 4.38 7.18 -2.98
N THR A 85 3.21 7.25 -2.36
CA THR A 85 3.04 7.73 -0.99
C THR A 85 2.84 6.49 -0.13
N LEU A 86 3.73 6.26 0.83
CA LEU A 86 3.70 5.07 1.68
C LEU A 86 3.30 5.45 3.11
N VAL A 87 2.26 4.80 3.62
CA VAL A 87 1.82 4.95 5.01
C VAL A 87 1.86 3.58 5.67
N PRO A 88 3.03 3.19 6.26
CA PRO A 88 3.13 1.93 6.98
C PRO A 88 2.46 2.03 8.35
N ILE A 89 1.87 0.91 8.80
CA ILE A 89 1.24 0.85 10.11
C ILE A 89 1.19 -0.61 10.57
N THR A 90 1.27 -0.83 11.90
CA THR A 90 1.09 -2.17 12.44
C THR A 90 -0.40 -2.52 12.52
N PRO A 91 -0.75 -3.83 12.52
CA PRO A 91 -2.15 -4.23 12.69
C PRO A 91 -2.78 -3.69 13.97
N ASP A 92 -2.05 -3.71 15.08
CA ASP A 92 -2.55 -3.22 16.38
C ASP A 92 -2.83 -1.72 16.30
N ARG A 93 -1.91 -0.96 15.74
CA ARG A 93 -2.07 0.49 15.62
C ARG A 93 -3.22 0.85 14.69
N LEU A 94 -3.39 0.09 13.62
CA LEU A 94 -4.53 0.30 12.71
C LEU A 94 -5.85 0.06 13.44
N GLY A 95 -5.92 -1.00 14.26
CA GLY A 95 -7.09 -1.29 15.07
C GLY A 95 -7.39 -0.18 16.07
N GLU A 96 -6.37 0.36 16.73
CA GLU A 96 -6.49 1.49 17.64
C GLU A 96 -7.05 2.73 16.93
N LYS A 97 -6.51 3.04 15.75
CA LYS A 97 -6.96 4.18 14.95
C LYS A 97 -8.42 4.03 14.54
N ARG A 98 -8.82 2.84 14.13
CA ARG A 98 -10.21 2.58 13.75
C ARG A 98 -11.15 2.74 14.93
N THR A 99 -10.80 2.19 16.10
CA THR A 99 -11.59 2.29 17.32
C THR A 99 -11.70 3.74 17.79
N ALA A 100 -10.61 4.49 17.71
CA ALA A 100 -10.58 5.90 18.12
C ALA A 100 -11.33 6.83 17.15
N GLY A 101 -11.76 6.30 15.99
CA GLY A 101 -12.46 7.12 15.01
C GLY A 101 -11.56 8.04 14.20
N ASP A 102 -10.29 7.67 14.04
CA ASP A 102 -9.34 8.45 13.23
C ASP A 102 -9.87 8.59 11.81
N HIS A 103 -10.08 9.82 11.37
CA HIS A 103 -10.73 10.11 10.09
C HIS A 103 -9.94 9.55 8.91
N PHE A 104 -8.62 9.73 8.92
CA PHE A 104 -7.77 9.28 7.80
C PHE A 104 -7.88 7.77 7.62
N PHE A 105 -7.66 6.99 8.70
CA PHE A 105 -7.67 5.52 8.59
C PHE A 105 -9.07 4.97 8.36
N ARG A 106 -10.11 5.63 8.88
CA ARG A 106 -11.49 5.23 8.57
C ARG A 106 -11.77 5.42 7.08
N THR A 107 -11.30 6.51 6.49
CA THR A 107 -11.43 6.75 5.05
C THR A 107 -10.67 5.71 4.24
N VAL A 108 -9.44 5.39 4.65
CA VAL A 108 -8.63 4.35 3.98
C VAL A 108 -9.38 3.02 3.98
N LEU A 109 -9.92 2.61 5.12
CA LEU A 109 -10.62 1.32 5.24
C LEU A 109 -11.96 1.30 4.52
N LYS A 110 -12.64 2.45 4.43
CA LYS A 110 -13.94 2.55 3.76
C LYS A 110 -13.82 2.64 2.24
N GLU A 111 -12.93 3.50 1.76
CA GLU A 111 -12.79 3.80 0.33
C GLU A 111 -11.62 3.04 -0.32
N GLY A 112 -10.72 2.52 0.48
CA GLY A 112 -9.52 1.87 -0.01
C GLY A 112 -9.81 0.55 -0.73
N VAL A 113 -8.89 0.21 -1.62
CA VAL A 113 -8.94 -1.04 -2.38
C VAL A 113 -7.87 -1.97 -1.83
N LEU A 114 -8.27 -3.13 -1.34
CA LEU A 114 -7.32 -4.12 -0.81
C LEU A 114 -6.62 -4.80 -1.99
N LEU A 115 -5.30 -4.64 -2.06
CA LEU A 115 -4.46 -5.19 -3.13
C LEU A 115 -3.60 -6.35 -2.70
N VAL A 116 -3.30 -6.47 -1.43
CA VAL A 116 -2.46 -7.54 -0.88
C VAL A 116 -3.05 -8.00 0.45
N THR A 117 -3.03 -9.30 0.66
CA THR A 117 -3.39 -9.89 1.95
C THR A 117 -2.44 -11.04 2.28
N GLN A 118 -2.52 -11.56 3.50
CA GLN A 118 -1.80 -12.79 3.85
C GLN A 118 -2.53 -14.00 3.30
N ASP A 119 -1.76 -15.03 3.03
CA ASP A 119 -2.31 -16.32 2.58
C ASP A 119 -3.14 -16.98 3.68
#